data_498f03e49559ef843c458070f5c54670
#
_entry.id   498f03e49559ef843c458070f5c54670
#
_cell.length_a   1.000
_cell.length_b   1.000
_cell.length_c   1.000
_cell.angle_alpha   90.00
_cell.angle_beta   90.00
_cell.angle_gamma   90.00
#
_symmetry.space_group_name_H-M   'P 1'
#
loop_
_entity.id
_entity.type
_entity.pdbx_description
1 polymer ?
#
loop_
_entity_poly.entity_id
_entity_poly.type
_entity_poly.pdbx_seq_one_letter_code
_entity_poly.pdbx_strand_id
1 'polypeptide(L)'
;MKAVSLTLLGLLFSFASFSQVSKQGSKLLWSDEFDQEGIPSDKKWSFEVGDHGWGNNELQMYTANKLTNARVQAGVLTVEAHADSSQPKGYTSAKLVSKGKGSWQYGYFEIRAKLPQGRGTWPALWMLPEVNNFGTWPKSGEIDIMEHVGYDPGKVHGTVHTEAFNHQLGTQKGAQLMVPNFASEFHTYAVDWKQGQMDFYIDGKHYFSFKNTGNDYKEWPFDQPFYLILNLAVGGNWGGKEGVDPSIWPQRMEVDYVRVYNSRPQ
;
A
#
# COMPACT_ATOMS: atom_id res chain seq x y z
N MET A 1 31.60 47.98 -70.99
CA MET A 1 30.43 47.49 -70.19
C MET A 1 30.88 46.26 -69.43
N LYS A 2 31.08 46.32 -68.14
CA LYS A 2 31.49 45.22 -67.27
C LYS A 2 30.22 44.72 -66.53
N ALA A 3 29.93 43.44 -66.75
CA ALA A 3 28.82 42.75 -66.05
C ALA A 3 29.28 42.33 -64.63
N VAL A 4 28.54 42.72 -63.65
CA VAL A 4 28.76 42.32 -62.25
C VAL A 4 27.86 41.14 -61.98
N SER A 5 28.45 39.98 -61.67
CA SER A 5 27.73 38.77 -61.28
C SER A 5 27.49 38.78 -59.77
N LEU A 6 26.21 38.75 -59.36
CA LEU A 6 25.79 38.74 -57.94
C LEU A 6 25.55 37.29 -57.54
N THR A 7 26.45 36.77 -56.68
CA THR A 7 26.30 35.41 -56.11
C THR A 7 25.47 35.46 -54.86
N LEU A 8 24.28 34.86 -54.88
CA LEU A 8 23.39 34.76 -53.74
C LEU A 8 23.80 33.56 -52.86
N LEU A 9 24.28 33.81 -51.65
CA LEU A 9 24.64 32.78 -50.66
C LEU A 9 23.39 32.45 -49.84
N GLY A 10 22.81 31.28 -50.12
CA GLY A 10 21.65 30.79 -49.35
C GLY A 10 22.09 30.20 -48.01
N LEU A 11 21.69 30.81 -46.90
CA LEU A 11 21.82 30.24 -45.56
C LEU A 11 20.71 29.21 -45.34
N LEU A 12 21.10 27.93 -45.24
CA LEU A 12 20.22 26.84 -44.78
C LEU A 12 20.14 26.88 -43.26
N PHE A 13 19.01 27.38 -42.71
CA PHE A 13 18.70 27.20 -41.31
C PHE A 13 18.13 25.80 -41.07
N SER A 14 18.93 24.94 -40.43
CA SER A 14 18.44 23.65 -39.91
C SER A 14 17.63 23.91 -38.65
N PHE A 15 16.31 23.80 -38.73
CA PHE A 15 15.45 23.75 -37.55
C PHE A 15 15.59 22.39 -36.89
N ALA A 16 16.32 22.34 -35.75
CA ALA A 16 16.30 21.20 -34.88
C ALA A 16 14.92 21.19 -34.17
N SER A 17 14.04 20.30 -34.59
CA SER A 17 12.78 20.03 -33.90
C SER A 17 13.09 19.35 -32.57
N PHE A 18 13.15 20.13 -31.50
CA PHE A 18 13.06 19.58 -30.14
C PHE A 18 11.63 19.05 -29.96
N SER A 19 11.48 17.73 -30.04
CA SER A 19 10.27 17.06 -29.55
C SER A 19 10.12 17.38 -28.07
N GLN A 20 9.25 18.33 -27.74
CA GLN A 20 8.77 18.49 -26.38
C GLN A 20 7.99 17.22 -26.03
N VAL A 21 8.62 16.32 -25.27
CA VAL A 21 7.88 15.29 -24.52
C VAL A 21 7.00 16.07 -23.56
N SER A 22 5.72 16.22 -23.91
CA SER A 22 4.73 16.78 -23.00
C SER A 22 4.75 15.89 -21.75
N LYS A 23 5.15 16.43 -20.60
CA LYS A 23 4.96 15.77 -19.29
C LYS A 23 3.46 15.61 -19.12
N GLN A 24 2.95 14.42 -19.42
CA GLN A 24 1.56 14.08 -19.21
C GLN A 24 1.35 14.17 -17.70
N GLY A 25 0.46 15.06 -17.26
CA GLY A 25 0.16 15.24 -15.84
C GLY A 25 -0.31 13.92 -15.22
N SER A 26 -0.11 13.76 -13.93
CA SER A 26 -0.64 12.64 -13.17
C SER A 26 -2.15 12.52 -13.38
N LYS A 27 -2.63 11.29 -13.71
CA LYS A 27 -4.04 10.99 -13.91
C LYS A 27 -4.50 10.03 -12.82
N LEU A 28 -5.59 10.37 -12.12
CA LEU A 28 -6.29 9.47 -11.21
C LEU A 28 -6.90 8.31 -12.03
N LEU A 29 -6.52 7.08 -11.68
CA LEU A 29 -7.03 5.85 -12.30
C LEU A 29 -8.19 5.26 -11.51
N TRP A 30 -8.11 5.31 -10.19
CA TRP A 30 -9.09 4.76 -9.27
C TRP A 30 -8.98 5.46 -7.92
N SER A 31 -10.11 5.58 -7.22
CA SER A 31 -10.12 6.02 -5.83
C SER A 31 -11.29 5.47 -5.06
N ASP A 32 -11.17 5.50 -3.74
CA ASP A 32 -12.27 5.47 -2.80
C ASP A 32 -12.08 6.60 -1.79
N GLU A 33 -13.01 7.55 -1.84
CA GLU A 33 -13.07 8.71 -0.95
C GLU A 33 -14.03 8.44 0.23
N PHE A 34 -14.56 7.22 0.31
CA PHE A 34 -15.48 6.76 1.36
C PHE A 34 -16.71 7.65 1.57
N ASP A 35 -17.30 8.18 0.47
CA ASP A 35 -18.46 9.07 0.51
C ASP A 35 -19.79 8.35 0.84
N GLN A 36 -19.83 7.01 0.70
CA GLN A 36 -21.04 6.22 0.91
C GLN A 36 -21.06 5.63 2.31
N GLU A 37 -21.96 6.14 3.17
CA GLU A 37 -22.16 5.66 4.55
C GLU A 37 -22.52 4.17 4.63
N GLY A 38 -22.07 3.51 5.71
CA GLY A 38 -22.44 2.12 6.04
C GLY A 38 -21.32 1.12 5.75
N ILE A 39 -21.65 -0.02 5.16
CA ILE A 39 -20.65 -1.03 4.77
C ILE A 39 -19.84 -0.52 3.57
N PRO A 40 -18.49 -0.68 3.57
CA PRO A 40 -17.67 -0.34 2.41
C PRO A 40 -18.20 -0.92 1.11
N SER A 41 -18.16 -0.11 0.03
CA SER A 41 -18.76 -0.44 -1.26
C SER A 41 -18.28 -1.79 -1.81
N ASP A 42 -19.20 -2.69 -2.08
CA ASP A 42 -18.94 -4.00 -2.69
C ASP A 42 -18.48 -3.91 -4.16
N LYS A 43 -18.60 -2.74 -4.78
CA LYS A 43 -18.03 -2.47 -6.10
C LYS A 43 -16.52 -2.28 -6.06
N LYS A 44 -15.97 -1.91 -4.91
CA LYS A 44 -14.55 -1.61 -4.71
C LYS A 44 -13.84 -2.61 -3.81
N TRP A 45 -14.54 -3.16 -2.82
CA TRP A 45 -13.97 -4.01 -1.78
C TRP A 45 -14.69 -5.35 -1.65
N SER A 46 -13.94 -6.38 -1.32
CA SER A 46 -14.43 -7.64 -0.76
C SER A 46 -13.86 -7.80 0.64
N PHE A 47 -14.46 -8.67 1.43
CA PHE A 47 -13.94 -9.05 2.73
C PHE A 47 -13.30 -10.43 2.66
N GLU A 48 -12.11 -10.59 3.23
CA GLU A 48 -11.57 -11.91 3.55
C GLU A 48 -11.98 -12.28 4.97
N VAL A 49 -12.47 -13.52 5.16
CA VAL A 49 -13.07 -14.01 6.41
C VAL A 49 -12.29 -15.21 6.93
N GLY A 50 -12.08 -15.28 8.22
CA GLY A 50 -11.45 -16.44 8.87
C GLY A 50 -10.63 -16.10 10.10
N ASP A 51 -10.29 -17.16 10.85
CA ASP A 51 -9.52 -17.14 12.10
C ASP A 51 -8.30 -18.08 12.10
N HIS A 52 -7.90 -18.56 10.90
CA HIS A 52 -6.83 -19.55 10.75
C HIS A 52 -5.42 -19.02 11.06
N GLY A 53 -5.29 -17.77 11.57
CA GLY A 53 -4.03 -17.15 11.97
C GLY A 53 -3.24 -16.52 10.84
N TRP A 54 -3.75 -16.56 9.60
CA TRP A 54 -3.25 -15.82 8.42
C TRP A 54 -1.75 -15.98 8.14
N GLY A 55 -1.19 -17.16 8.50
CA GLY A 55 0.24 -17.46 8.36
C GLY A 55 1.15 -16.87 9.45
N ASN A 56 0.61 -16.02 10.33
CA ASN A 56 1.36 -15.27 11.34
C ASN A 56 0.90 -15.53 12.78
N ASN A 57 0.08 -16.56 13.03
CA ASN A 57 -0.54 -16.84 14.33
C ASN A 57 -1.37 -15.66 14.88
N GLU A 58 -2.00 -14.90 14.00
CA GLU A 58 -2.87 -13.79 14.36
C GLU A 58 -4.11 -14.28 15.13
N LEU A 59 -4.64 -13.44 16.00
CA LEU A 59 -5.69 -13.83 16.95
C LEU A 59 -7.10 -13.48 16.48
N GLN A 60 -7.29 -12.49 15.62
CA GLN A 60 -8.62 -12.05 15.21
C GLN A 60 -9.32 -13.02 14.27
N MET A 61 -10.62 -13.11 14.41
CA MET A 61 -11.53 -13.52 13.36
C MET A 61 -11.80 -12.31 12.46
N TYR A 62 -11.40 -12.35 11.20
CA TYR A 62 -11.85 -11.36 10.24
C TYR A 62 -13.29 -11.65 9.82
N THR A 63 -14.13 -10.62 9.91
CA THR A 63 -15.56 -10.69 9.63
C THR A 63 -15.93 -9.99 8.32
N ALA A 64 -17.08 -10.33 7.74
CA ALA A 64 -17.63 -9.63 6.58
C ALA A 64 -18.92 -8.90 6.96
N ASN A 65 -19.14 -7.73 6.35
CA ASN A 65 -20.39 -6.97 6.45
C ASN A 65 -20.83 -6.67 7.90
N LYS A 66 -19.88 -6.55 8.82
CA LYS A 66 -20.14 -6.27 10.23
C LYS A 66 -19.73 -4.82 10.53
N LEU A 67 -20.71 -3.93 10.71
CA LEU A 67 -20.48 -2.49 10.94
C LEU A 67 -19.58 -2.19 12.14
N THR A 68 -19.53 -3.09 13.14
CA THR A 68 -18.61 -2.96 14.26
C THR A 68 -17.14 -3.13 13.87
N ASN A 69 -16.84 -3.90 12.80
CA ASN A 69 -15.47 -4.16 12.38
C ASN A 69 -15.06 -3.35 11.13
N ALA A 70 -16.02 -3.03 10.23
CA ALA A 70 -15.74 -2.15 9.09
C ALA A 70 -16.96 -1.31 8.74
N ARG A 71 -16.80 0.00 8.74
CA ARG A 71 -17.85 0.97 8.39
C ARG A 71 -17.28 2.23 7.77
N VAL A 72 -18.05 2.83 6.91
CA VAL A 72 -17.83 4.19 6.41
C VAL A 72 -18.78 5.12 7.18
N GLN A 73 -18.22 6.17 7.75
CA GLN A 73 -18.96 7.19 8.47
C GLN A 73 -18.26 8.55 8.35
N ALA A 74 -19.02 9.59 8.00
CA ALA A 74 -18.52 10.95 7.82
C ALA A 74 -17.30 11.05 6.87
N GLY A 75 -17.33 10.31 5.76
CA GLY A 75 -16.24 10.31 4.77
C GLY A 75 -15.00 9.51 5.19
N VAL A 76 -15.08 8.67 6.22
CA VAL A 76 -13.93 7.90 6.72
C VAL A 76 -14.30 6.42 6.81
N LEU A 77 -13.45 5.55 6.24
CA LEU A 77 -13.49 4.12 6.52
C LEU A 77 -12.84 3.86 7.89
N THR A 78 -13.57 3.22 8.77
CA THR A 78 -13.05 2.68 10.03
C THR A 78 -12.90 1.17 9.92
N VAL A 79 -11.69 0.65 10.11
CA VAL A 79 -11.39 -0.77 10.34
C VAL A 79 -11.10 -0.94 11.82
N GLU A 80 -11.96 -1.67 12.54
CA GLU A 80 -11.93 -1.70 14.01
C GLU A 80 -11.84 -3.13 14.53
N ALA A 81 -10.87 -3.34 15.42
CA ALA A 81 -10.70 -4.60 16.14
C ALA A 81 -11.32 -4.51 17.54
N HIS A 82 -12.03 -5.55 17.90
CA HIS A 82 -12.72 -5.68 19.19
C HIS A 82 -12.27 -6.92 19.94
N ALA A 83 -12.19 -6.83 21.26
CA ALA A 83 -12.23 -8.02 22.11
C ALA A 83 -13.63 -8.67 21.99
N ASP A 84 -13.70 -9.97 21.76
CA ASP A 84 -14.93 -10.72 21.57
C ASP A 84 -14.76 -12.13 22.13
N SER A 85 -15.25 -12.34 23.36
CA SER A 85 -15.15 -13.62 24.08
C SER A 85 -15.93 -14.76 23.44
N SER A 86 -16.79 -14.47 22.45
CA SER A 86 -17.50 -15.50 21.68
C SER A 86 -16.58 -16.15 20.62
N GLN A 87 -15.45 -15.52 20.30
CA GLN A 87 -14.50 -16.05 19.33
C GLN A 87 -13.45 -16.95 20.02
N PRO A 88 -12.99 -18.02 19.34
CA PRO A 88 -12.02 -18.95 19.91
C PRO A 88 -10.72 -18.30 20.40
N LYS A 89 -10.26 -17.24 19.71
CA LYS A 89 -9.03 -16.49 20.05
C LYS A 89 -9.31 -15.13 20.68
N GLY A 90 -10.57 -14.79 20.96
CA GLY A 90 -10.98 -13.63 21.74
C GLY A 90 -11.05 -12.30 21.00
N TYR A 91 -10.93 -12.26 19.66
CA TYR A 91 -10.93 -10.99 18.91
C TYR A 91 -11.66 -11.09 17.57
N THR A 92 -12.26 -9.96 17.16
CA THR A 92 -12.78 -9.75 15.79
C THR A 92 -12.14 -8.53 15.17
N SER A 93 -12.05 -8.50 13.81
CA SER A 93 -11.58 -7.36 13.04
C SER A 93 -12.10 -7.46 11.60
N ALA A 94 -11.56 -6.63 10.68
CA ALA A 94 -11.86 -6.73 9.26
C ALA A 94 -10.59 -6.69 8.39
N LYS A 95 -10.68 -7.35 7.23
CA LYS A 95 -9.70 -7.32 6.14
C LYS A 95 -10.43 -7.09 4.83
N LEU A 96 -10.20 -5.92 4.24
CA LEU A 96 -10.76 -5.49 2.97
C LEU A 96 -9.74 -5.73 1.86
N VAL A 97 -10.20 -6.23 0.71
CA VAL A 97 -9.36 -6.48 -0.46
C VAL A 97 -10.02 -5.92 -1.72
N SER A 98 -9.22 -5.33 -2.62
CA SER A 98 -9.69 -4.89 -3.93
C SER A 98 -9.60 -5.98 -5.00
N LYS A 99 -9.25 -7.21 -4.66
CA LYS A 99 -9.09 -8.35 -5.57
C LYS A 99 -10.33 -8.55 -6.46
N GLY A 100 -10.11 -8.67 -7.78
CA GLY A 100 -11.19 -8.81 -8.76
C GLY A 100 -12.02 -7.54 -8.99
N LYS A 101 -11.71 -6.42 -8.31
CA LYS A 101 -12.41 -5.13 -8.41
C LYS A 101 -11.46 -3.97 -8.72
N GLY A 102 -10.20 -4.10 -8.38
CA GLY A 102 -9.12 -3.17 -8.68
C GLY A 102 -7.78 -3.85 -8.46
N SER A 103 -7.01 -3.98 -9.54
CA SER A 103 -5.62 -4.42 -9.52
C SER A 103 -4.82 -3.66 -10.57
N TRP A 104 -3.56 -3.41 -10.29
CA TRP A 104 -2.73 -2.54 -11.13
C TRP A 104 -1.31 -3.11 -11.20
N GLN A 105 -0.73 -3.01 -12.37
CA GLN A 105 0.70 -3.15 -12.59
C GLN A 105 1.27 -1.75 -12.75
N TYR A 106 2.07 -1.31 -11.79
CA TYR A 106 2.62 0.04 -11.67
C TYR A 106 1.57 1.12 -11.31
N GLY A 107 2.08 2.26 -10.88
CA GLY A 107 1.31 3.43 -10.50
C GLY A 107 1.81 4.07 -9.20
N TYR A 108 1.19 5.17 -8.84
CA TYR A 108 1.37 5.81 -7.55
C TYR A 108 0.15 5.53 -6.68
N PHE A 109 0.38 4.81 -5.58
CA PHE A 109 -0.65 4.43 -4.63
C PHE A 109 -0.50 5.32 -3.41
N GLU A 110 -1.55 6.02 -3.03
CA GLU A 110 -1.57 6.91 -1.89
C GLU A 110 -2.78 6.61 -1.01
N ILE A 111 -2.52 6.36 0.26
CA ILE A 111 -3.55 6.08 1.26
C ILE A 111 -3.35 7.05 2.41
N ARG A 112 -4.40 7.77 2.78
CA ARG A 112 -4.39 8.68 3.93
C ARG A 112 -5.09 8.01 5.10
N ALA A 113 -4.32 7.73 6.15
CA ALA A 113 -4.82 6.96 7.29
C ALA A 113 -4.27 7.47 8.63
N LYS A 114 -5.05 7.18 9.69
CA LYS A 114 -4.67 7.33 11.09
C LYS A 114 -4.63 5.95 11.72
N LEU A 115 -3.54 5.64 12.43
CA LEU A 115 -3.26 4.29 12.87
C LEU A 115 -3.72 4.04 14.32
N PRO A 116 -4.03 2.77 14.68
CA PRO A 116 -4.28 2.39 16.06
C PRO A 116 -3.02 2.44 16.92
N GLN A 117 -3.19 2.42 18.23
CA GLN A 117 -2.09 2.37 19.18
C GLN A 117 -2.26 1.23 20.20
N GLY A 118 -1.17 0.89 20.88
CA GLY A 118 -1.18 -0.07 21.97
C GLY A 118 -0.80 -1.49 21.56
N ARG A 119 -0.20 -2.22 22.51
CA ARG A 119 0.37 -3.55 22.29
C ARG A 119 -0.67 -4.54 21.79
N GLY A 120 -0.32 -5.21 20.71
CA GLY A 120 -1.17 -6.20 20.06
C GLY A 120 -1.88 -5.69 18.80
N THR A 121 -1.84 -4.38 18.48
CA THR A 121 -2.33 -3.88 17.20
C THR A 121 -1.29 -4.07 16.10
N TRP A 122 -1.76 -4.46 14.90
CA TRP A 122 -0.94 -4.59 13.70
C TRP A 122 -1.76 -4.20 12.47
N PRO A 123 -1.92 -2.89 12.21
CA PRO A 123 -2.51 -2.38 10.98
C PRO A 123 -1.57 -2.54 9.79
N ALA A 124 -2.14 -2.81 8.61
CA ALA A 124 -1.40 -2.87 7.36
C ALA A 124 -2.20 -2.30 6.17
N LEU A 125 -1.48 -1.59 5.30
CA LEU A 125 -1.90 -1.13 3.98
C LEU A 125 -0.90 -1.72 3.00
N TRP A 126 -1.30 -2.72 2.23
CA TRP A 126 -0.37 -3.56 1.49
C TRP A 126 -0.98 -4.16 0.22
N MET A 127 -0.22 -4.94 -0.52
CA MET A 127 -0.64 -5.47 -1.80
C MET A 127 -0.12 -6.89 -2.01
N LEU A 128 -0.98 -7.71 -2.63
CA LEU A 128 -0.62 -9.05 -3.13
C LEU A 128 -0.92 -9.16 -4.63
N PRO A 129 -0.25 -10.09 -5.34
CA PRO A 129 -0.49 -10.30 -6.77
C PRO A 129 -1.91 -10.79 -7.02
N GLU A 130 -2.55 -10.29 -8.08
CA GLU A 130 -3.89 -10.73 -8.53
C GLU A 130 -3.88 -12.23 -8.85
N VAL A 131 -2.78 -12.70 -9.48
CA VAL A 131 -2.52 -14.10 -9.81
C VAL A 131 -1.12 -14.48 -9.34
N ASN A 132 -0.98 -15.63 -8.71
CA ASN A 132 0.31 -16.14 -8.24
C ASN A 132 1.12 -16.78 -9.40
N ASN A 133 1.59 -15.94 -10.34
CA ASN A 133 2.25 -16.39 -11.57
C ASN A 133 3.55 -17.18 -11.31
N PHE A 134 4.22 -16.93 -10.20
CA PHE A 134 5.49 -17.61 -9.84
C PHE A 134 5.32 -18.61 -8.69
N GLY A 135 4.08 -18.81 -8.22
CA GLY A 135 3.75 -19.70 -7.10
C GLY A 135 3.25 -18.94 -5.87
N THR A 136 2.93 -19.71 -4.81
CA THR A 136 2.44 -19.15 -3.55
C THR A 136 3.47 -18.24 -2.88
N TRP A 137 2.99 -17.45 -1.94
CA TRP A 137 3.83 -16.57 -1.13
C TRP A 137 5.11 -17.28 -0.62
N PRO A 138 6.30 -16.65 -0.67
CA PRO A 138 6.55 -15.26 -1.11
C PRO A 138 6.97 -15.13 -2.59
N LYS A 139 6.84 -16.18 -3.41
CA LYS A 139 7.39 -16.24 -4.78
C LYS A 139 6.80 -15.21 -5.74
N SER A 140 5.51 -14.93 -5.60
CA SER A 140 4.83 -13.96 -6.48
C SER A 140 4.86 -12.54 -5.94
N GLY A 141 5.55 -12.29 -4.81
CA GLY A 141 5.79 -10.97 -4.26
C GLY A 141 4.72 -10.47 -3.29
N GLU A 142 5.11 -9.46 -2.50
CA GLU A 142 4.27 -8.68 -1.58
C GLU A 142 4.84 -7.27 -1.47
N ILE A 143 3.99 -6.26 -1.40
CA ILE A 143 4.36 -4.85 -1.27
C ILE A 143 3.62 -4.27 -0.06
N ASP A 144 4.36 -3.97 1.01
CA ASP A 144 3.81 -3.38 2.23
C ASP A 144 4.03 -1.88 2.20
N ILE A 145 2.99 -1.13 1.81
CA ILE A 145 3.05 0.34 1.71
C ILE A 145 3.21 0.93 3.11
N MET A 146 2.50 0.37 4.09
CA MET A 146 2.54 0.75 5.48
C MET A 146 2.26 -0.45 6.37
N GLU A 147 3.14 -0.71 7.32
CA GLU A 147 2.88 -1.56 8.47
C GLU A 147 3.30 -0.86 9.76
N HIS A 148 2.58 -1.13 10.83
CA HIS A 148 2.90 -0.64 12.17
C HIS A 148 2.56 -1.70 13.22
N VAL A 149 3.33 -1.77 14.29
CA VAL A 149 3.04 -2.65 15.45
C VAL A 149 2.94 -1.82 16.71
N GLY A 150 1.88 -2.04 17.46
CA GLY A 150 1.53 -1.17 18.58
C GLY A 150 2.49 -1.21 19.78
N TYR A 151 3.42 -2.17 19.84
CA TYR A 151 4.48 -2.19 20.86
C TYR A 151 5.67 -1.28 20.51
N ASP A 152 5.80 -0.82 19.25
CA ASP A 152 6.86 0.09 18.79
C ASP A 152 6.21 1.38 18.20
N PRO A 153 5.62 2.23 19.06
CA PRO A 153 4.70 3.27 18.66
C PRO A 153 5.36 4.32 17.77
N GLY A 154 4.68 4.63 16.67
CA GLY A 154 5.09 5.63 15.67
C GLY A 154 6.13 5.16 14.68
N LYS A 155 6.70 3.97 14.83
CA LYS A 155 7.63 3.41 13.85
C LYS A 155 6.86 2.70 12.74
N VAL A 156 6.81 3.32 11.58
CA VAL A 156 6.14 2.80 10.38
C VAL A 156 7.15 2.14 9.47
N HIS A 157 6.79 0.99 8.93
CA HIS A 157 7.61 0.18 8.04
C HIS A 157 7.03 0.20 6.62
N GLY A 158 7.90 0.26 5.62
CA GLY A 158 7.61 -0.08 4.23
C GLY A 158 8.53 -1.23 3.83
N THR A 159 7.95 -2.29 3.26
CA THR A 159 8.66 -3.55 3.04
C THR A 159 8.29 -4.14 1.69
N VAL A 160 9.17 -4.94 1.12
CA VAL A 160 8.85 -5.86 0.02
C VAL A 160 9.30 -7.27 0.37
N HIS A 161 8.46 -8.25 -0.01
CA HIS A 161 8.78 -9.66 0.12
C HIS A 161 8.81 -10.33 -1.24
N THR A 162 9.83 -11.17 -1.46
CA THR A 162 10.01 -11.97 -2.67
C THR A 162 10.57 -13.36 -2.30
N GLU A 163 10.73 -14.27 -3.26
CA GLU A 163 11.35 -15.57 -2.98
C GLU A 163 12.75 -15.42 -2.37
N ALA A 164 13.57 -14.48 -2.89
CA ALA A 164 14.92 -14.22 -2.38
C ALA A 164 14.95 -13.34 -1.12
N PHE A 165 13.95 -12.48 -0.94
CA PHE A 165 13.93 -11.47 0.11
C PHE A 165 12.63 -11.56 0.91
N ASN A 166 12.63 -12.26 2.05
CA ASN A 166 11.45 -12.39 2.88
C ASN A 166 11.79 -12.57 4.36
N HIS A 167 10.79 -12.37 5.24
CA HIS A 167 10.99 -12.43 6.68
C HIS A 167 11.31 -13.84 7.20
N GLN A 168 10.88 -14.90 6.51
CA GLN A 168 11.22 -16.27 6.92
C GLN A 168 12.72 -16.55 6.77
N LEU A 169 13.37 -15.88 5.80
CA LEU A 169 14.82 -15.93 5.59
C LEU A 169 15.57 -14.81 6.31
N GLY A 170 14.87 -13.82 6.89
CA GLY A 170 15.47 -12.62 7.45
C GLY A 170 16.12 -11.69 6.41
N THR A 171 15.69 -11.77 5.15
CA THR A 171 16.31 -11.09 4.00
C THR A 171 15.41 -10.04 3.36
N GLN A 172 14.17 -9.82 3.85
CA GLN A 172 13.24 -8.82 3.33
C GLN A 172 13.91 -7.47 3.14
N LYS A 173 13.46 -6.71 2.15
CA LYS A 173 13.96 -5.36 1.88
C LYS A 173 12.93 -4.34 2.34
N GLY A 174 13.38 -3.38 3.13
CA GLY A 174 12.50 -2.36 3.67
C GLY A 174 13.27 -1.30 4.45
N ALA A 175 12.55 -0.27 4.84
CA ALA A 175 13.02 0.75 5.76
C ALA A 175 11.89 1.18 6.69
N GLN A 176 12.25 1.96 7.70
CA GLN A 176 11.31 2.45 8.71
C GLN A 176 11.48 3.97 8.89
N LEU A 177 10.39 4.62 9.24
CA LEU A 177 10.38 6.05 9.55
C LEU A 177 9.52 6.29 10.80
N MET A 178 10.01 7.17 11.69
CA MET A 178 9.22 7.65 12.82
C MET A 178 8.18 8.66 12.32
N VAL A 179 6.92 8.41 12.66
CA VAL A 179 5.76 9.24 12.33
C VAL A 179 5.18 9.77 13.63
N PRO A 180 5.44 11.03 13.99
CA PRO A 180 4.84 11.62 15.17
C PRO A 180 3.31 11.72 14.99
N ASN A 181 2.57 11.70 16.10
CA ASN A 181 1.11 11.85 16.09
C ASN A 181 0.35 10.79 15.24
N PHE A 182 0.98 9.66 14.89
CA PHE A 182 0.43 8.61 14.03
C PHE A 182 -0.97 8.15 14.42
N ALA A 183 -1.32 8.23 15.72
CA ALA A 183 -2.61 7.78 16.26
C ALA A 183 -3.62 8.93 16.47
N SER A 184 -3.19 10.19 16.35
CA SER A 184 -4.06 11.36 16.53
C SER A 184 -4.29 12.16 15.26
N GLU A 185 -3.41 12.02 14.26
CA GLU A 185 -3.47 12.73 12.99
C GLU A 185 -3.50 11.77 11.80
N PHE A 186 -4.05 12.23 10.68
CA PHE A 186 -4.00 11.49 9.42
C PHE A 186 -2.68 11.79 8.70
N HIS A 187 -2.00 10.73 8.28
CA HIS A 187 -0.77 10.78 7.48
C HIS A 187 -1.00 10.13 6.12
N THR A 188 -0.22 10.51 5.11
CA THR A 188 -0.24 9.86 3.80
C THR A 188 0.87 8.82 3.72
N TYR A 189 0.51 7.60 3.32
CA TYR A 189 1.41 6.48 3.07
C TYR A 189 1.35 6.15 1.59
N ALA A 190 2.49 6.12 0.91
CA ALA A 190 2.45 5.95 -0.54
C ALA A 190 3.63 5.13 -1.09
N VAL A 191 3.39 4.48 -2.23
CA VAL A 191 4.42 3.85 -3.06
C VAL A 191 4.30 4.35 -4.51
N ASP A 192 5.40 4.83 -5.08
CA ASP A 192 5.56 5.13 -6.51
C ASP A 192 6.21 3.90 -7.17
N TRP A 193 5.37 3.03 -7.71
CA TRP A 193 5.79 1.77 -8.30
C TRP A 193 5.87 1.90 -9.81
N LYS A 194 7.08 1.78 -10.33
CA LYS A 194 7.44 1.85 -11.76
C LYS A 194 8.08 0.54 -12.20
N GLN A 195 8.19 0.37 -13.49
CA GLN A 195 9.02 -0.70 -14.03
C GLN A 195 10.43 -0.62 -13.43
N GLY A 196 10.85 -1.66 -12.73
CA GLY A 196 12.19 -1.78 -12.16
C GLY A 196 12.48 -0.97 -10.91
N GLN A 197 11.51 -0.21 -10.34
CA GLN A 197 11.74 0.55 -9.11
C GLN A 197 10.44 0.82 -8.34
N MET A 198 10.53 0.76 -7.00
CA MET A 198 9.52 1.24 -6.06
C MET A 198 10.17 2.27 -5.14
N ASP A 199 9.49 3.41 -4.95
CA ASP A 199 9.89 4.45 -4.01
C ASP A 199 8.77 4.66 -2.99
N PHE A 200 9.08 4.61 -1.70
CA PHE A 200 8.12 4.68 -0.61
C PHE A 200 8.17 6.05 0.06
N TYR A 201 6.99 6.56 0.42
CA TYR A 201 6.82 7.89 0.97
C TYR A 201 5.88 7.89 2.18
N ILE A 202 6.17 8.76 3.15
CA ILE A 202 5.24 9.14 4.22
C ILE A 202 5.16 10.66 4.22
N ASP A 203 3.95 11.24 4.13
CA ASP A 203 3.70 12.68 4.01
C ASP A 203 4.54 13.34 2.90
N GLY A 204 4.64 12.67 1.77
CA GLY A 204 5.43 13.11 0.63
C GLY A 204 6.94 12.99 0.80
N LYS A 205 7.44 12.64 2.00
CA LYS A 205 8.86 12.43 2.27
C LYS A 205 9.29 11.02 1.84
N HIS A 206 10.21 10.94 0.89
CA HIS A 206 10.83 9.68 0.48
C HIS A 206 11.69 9.10 1.61
N TYR A 207 11.59 7.77 1.85
CA TYR A 207 12.39 7.12 2.89
C TYR A 207 12.96 5.75 2.49
N PHE A 208 12.42 5.10 1.42
CA PHE A 208 12.90 3.80 0.98
C PHE A 208 12.77 3.67 -0.53
N SER A 209 13.75 3.01 -1.16
CA SER A 209 13.70 2.59 -2.56
C SER A 209 14.06 1.12 -2.68
N PHE A 210 13.29 0.38 -3.46
CA PHE A 210 13.63 -0.97 -3.87
C PHE A 210 13.78 -1.01 -5.40
N LYS A 211 14.91 -1.55 -5.89
CA LYS A 211 15.25 -1.57 -7.31
C LYS A 211 15.41 -2.98 -7.82
N ASN A 212 14.95 -3.21 -9.03
CA ASN A 212 15.22 -4.43 -9.76
C ASN A 212 16.71 -4.52 -10.09
N THR A 213 17.35 -5.61 -9.70
CA THR A 213 18.76 -5.89 -9.99
C THR A 213 18.96 -6.54 -11.34
N GLY A 214 17.85 -6.92 -12.01
CA GLY A 214 17.86 -7.56 -13.33
C GLY A 214 18.15 -9.07 -13.32
N ASN A 215 18.16 -9.72 -12.14
CA ASN A 215 18.49 -11.14 -12.06
C ASN A 215 17.31 -12.03 -12.53
N ASP A 216 16.24 -12.15 -11.72
CA ASP A 216 15.07 -12.95 -12.08
C ASP A 216 13.84 -12.58 -11.21
N TYR A 217 12.72 -13.34 -11.42
CA TYR A 217 11.49 -13.16 -10.65
C TYR A 217 11.66 -13.43 -9.14
N LYS A 218 12.69 -14.15 -8.73
CA LYS A 218 12.93 -14.44 -7.31
C LYS A 218 13.30 -13.18 -6.53
N GLU A 219 13.93 -12.22 -7.21
CA GLU A 219 14.26 -10.92 -6.66
C GLU A 219 13.23 -9.84 -7.03
N TRP A 220 12.63 -9.93 -8.25
CA TRP A 220 11.67 -8.95 -8.76
C TRP A 220 10.45 -9.60 -9.41
N PRO A 221 9.45 -10.07 -8.65
CA PRO A 221 8.20 -10.61 -9.20
C PRO A 221 7.14 -9.55 -9.51
N PHE A 222 7.49 -8.27 -9.51
CA PHE A 222 6.56 -7.14 -9.49
C PHE A 222 6.17 -6.63 -10.88
N ASP A 223 6.43 -7.38 -11.96
CA ASP A 223 5.98 -7.04 -13.31
C ASP A 223 4.66 -7.75 -13.66
N GLN A 224 3.69 -7.67 -12.72
CA GLN A 224 2.35 -8.26 -12.80
C GLN A 224 1.36 -7.43 -11.95
N PRO A 225 0.04 -7.56 -12.17
CA PRO A 225 -0.93 -6.80 -11.38
C PRO A 225 -1.00 -7.24 -9.91
N PHE A 226 -1.11 -6.25 -9.00
CA PHE A 226 -1.35 -6.42 -7.57
C PHE A 226 -2.64 -5.73 -7.16
N TYR A 227 -3.33 -6.27 -6.16
CA TYR A 227 -4.51 -5.68 -5.52
C TYR A 227 -4.18 -5.15 -4.13
N LEU A 228 -4.94 -4.17 -3.67
CA LEU A 228 -4.80 -3.55 -2.35
C LEU A 228 -5.49 -4.37 -1.26
N ILE A 229 -4.89 -4.33 -0.07
CA ILE A 229 -5.38 -4.94 1.16
C ILE A 229 -5.28 -3.92 2.29
N LEU A 230 -6.37 -3.76 3.06
CA LEU A 230 -6.44 -2.91 4.24
C LEU A 230 -6.96 -3.77 5.40
N ASN A 231 -6.18 -3.91 6.46
CA ASN A 231 -6.58 -4.71 7.62
C ASN A 231 -6.02 -4.17 8.94
N LEU A 232 -6.63 -4.62 10.02
CA LEU A 232 -6.10 -4.48 11.37
C LEU A 232 -6.01 -5.88 12.00
N ALA A 233 -4.82 -6.44 12.08
CA ALA A 233 -4.55 -7.69 12.76
C ALA A 233 -4.41 -7.46 14.29
N VAL A 234 -4.62 -8.52 15.05
CA VAL A 234 -4.44 -8.56 16.51
C VAL A 234 -3.43 -9.63 16.87
N GLY A 235 -2.39 -9.25 17.60
CA GLY A 235 -1.36 -10.18 18.03
C GLY A 235 -0.49 -10.67 16.86
N GLY A 236 -0.35 -12.00 16.74
CA GLY A 236 0.50 -12.61 15.73
C GLY A 236 1.99 -12.61 16.09
N ASN A 237 2.80 -13.23 15.24
CA ASN A 237 4.24 -13.39 15.47
C ASN A 237 4.98 -12.05 15.63
N TRP A 238 4.52 -11.01 14.95
CA TRP A 238 5.13 -9.69 15.00
C TRP A 238 4.31 -8.72 15.85
N GLY A 239 3.04 -8.46 15.54
CA GLY A 239 2.20 -7.54 16.31
C GLY A 239 2.03 -7.96 17.78
N GLY A 240 2.11 -9.26 18.07
CA GLY A 240 2.02 -9.84 19.41
C GLY A 240 3.34 -10.11 20.12
N LYS A 241 4.48 -9.70 19.55
CA LYS A 241 5.81 -10.00 20.10
C LYS A 241 5.99 -9.58 21.57
N GLU A 242 5.43 -8.45 21.96
CA GLU A 242 5.44 -7.92 23.33
C GLU A 242 4.12 -8.20 24.07
N GLY A 243 3.34 -9.19 23.59
CA GLY A 243 2.01 -9.52 24.09
C GLY A 243 0.90 -8.64 23.55
N VAL A 244 -0.33 -8.98 23.88
CA VAL A 244 -1.53 -8.21 23.57
C VAL A 244 -2.09 -7.64 24.87
N ASP A 245 -2.29 -6.33 24.93
CA ASP A 245 -2.89 -5.68 26.07
C ASP A 245 -4.43 -5.85 26.01
N PRO A 246 -5.06 -6.57 26.94
CA PRO A 246 -6.49 -6.81 26.89
C PRO A 246 -7.35 -5.57 27.23
N SER A 247 -6.74 -4.53 27.78
CA SER A 247 -7.46 -3.34 28.27
C SER A 247 -7.68 -2.25 27.23
N ILE A 248 -7.02 -2.34 26.06
CA ILE A 248 -7.02 -1.25 25.07
C ILE A 248 -8.19 -1.30 24.07
N TRP A 249 -8.89 -2.43 23.98
CA TRP A 249 -9.90 -2.65 22.93
C TRP A 249 -11.22 -1.91 23.21
N PRO A 250 -11.90 -1.36 22.17
CA PRO A 250 -11.57 -1.49 20.74
C PRO A 250 -10.43 -0.57 20.30
N GLN A 251 -9.72 -1.00 19.21
CA GLN A 251 -8.72 -0.21 18.52
C GLN A 251 -9.08 -0.10 17.04
N ARG A 252 -8.74 1.02 16.38
CA ARG A 252 -9.13 1.26 15.00
C ARG A 252 -8.07 1.92 14.15
N MET A 253 -8.03 1.53 12.89
CA MET A 253 -7.41 2.27 11.81
C MET A 253 -8.51 3.05 11.08
N GLU A 254 -8.31 4.33 10.86
CA GLU A 254 -9.22 5.20 10.11
C GLU A 254 -8.55 5.58 8.79
N VAL A 255 -9.27 5.41 7.67
CA VAL A 255 -8.77 5.70 6.31
C VAL A 255 -9.66 6.77 5.69
N ASP A 256 -9.06 7.92 5.36
CA ASP A 256 -9.72 9.07 4.74
C ASP A 256 -9.94 8.83 3.24
N TYR A 257 -8.92 8.34 2.54
CA TYR A 257 -9.04 7.96 1.15
C TYR A 257 -8.00 6.91 0.73
N VAL A 258 -8.30 6.25 -0.38
CA VAL A 258 -7.37 5.44 -1.16
C VAL A 258 -7.37 5.94 -2.60
N ARG A 259 -6.22 6.32 -3.15
CA ARG A 259 -6.08 6.85 -4.51
C ARG A 259 -4.97 6.15 -5.26
N VAL A 260 -5.25 5.80 -6.52
CA VAL A 260 -4.29 5.20 -7.44
C VAL A 260 -4.17 6.09 -8.68
N TYR A 261 -2.94 6.51 -8.97
CA TYR A 261 -2.62 7.35 -10.13
C TYR A 261 -1.68 6.61 -11.08
N ASN A 262 -1.66 6.99 -12.35
CA ASN A 262 -0.71 6.45 -13.31
C ASN A 262 0.75 6.84 -13.02
N SER A 263 0.97 7.92 -12.28
CA SER A 263 2.28 8.43 -11.85
C SER A 263 2.09 9.37 -10.66
N ARG A 264 3.17 9.59 -9.90
CA ARG A 264 3.14 10.49 -8.74
C ARG A 264 2.66 11.90 -9.14
N PRO A 265 1.63 12.46 -8.45
CA PRO A 265 1.24 13.87 -8.58
C PRO A 265 2.41 14.81 -8.22
N GLN A 266 2.52 15.93 -8.95
CA GLN A 266 3.55 16.95 -8.68
C GLN A 266 3.08 17.93 -7.62
#